data_3887e47c5e823dcd0d149fe22c53b4f4
#
_entry.id   3887e47c5e823dcd0d149fe22c53b4f4
#
_cell.length_a   1.000
_cell.length_b   1.000
_cell.length_c   1.000
_cell.angle_alpha   90.00
_cell.angle_beta   90.00
_cell.angle_gamma   90.00
#
_symmetry.space_group_name_H-M   'P 1'
#
loop_
_entity.id
_entity.type
_entity.pdbx_description
1 polymer ?
#
loop_
_entity_poly.entity_id
_entity_poly.type
_entity_poly.pdbx_seq_one_letter_code
_entity_poly.pdbx_strand_id
1 'polypeptide(L)'
;MNVVEPKSFQEIVLRLQNYWSDNGCAILQPYDMEVGAGTFHPATTLRSLGENNWAAAYVQPSRRPSDGRYGENPNRLQHYYQFQVIMKPSPENFQDLYLGSLEAIGLSMTIHDIRFVEDDWESPTLGAWGLGWEVWCDGMEVSQFTYFQQVGGHDCKPVSGELTYGLERLAMYILDINHVMEMPFNSPEAPVPLKYGDIFLQTEQEYARWNFDAANTDILFKNFEEAEKECERILAHSELDPKTGKKIIMVHPAYDLCIKASHFFNLLDARGVISVTERQAYISRVRNLAKKCADCFVQTPAGGQKN
;
A
#
# COMPACT_ATOMS: atom_id res chain seq x y z
N MET A 1 -15.45 3.50 -27.69
CA MET A 1 -15.55 2.02 -27.84
C MET A 1 -16.41 1.54 -26.69
N ASN A 2 -17.40 0.66 -26.93
CA ASN A 2 -18.14 0.07 -25.80
C ASN A 2 -17.15 -0.82 -25.03
N VAL A 3 -16.75 -0.38 -23.86
CA VAL A 3 -15.96 -1.22 -22.94
C VAL A 3 -16.87 -2.36 -22.49
N VAL A 4 -16.48 -3.60 -22.79
CA VAL A 4 -17.22 -4.77 -22.29
C VAL A 4 -17.11 -4.77 -20.76
N GLU A 5 -18.22 -4.88 -20.06
CA GLU A 5 -18.23 -4.93 -18.60
C GLU A 5 -17.39 -6.11 -18.08
N PRO A 6 -16.51 -5.90 -17.08
CA PRO A 6 -15.77 -7.01 -16.47
C PRO A 6 -16.73 -7.93 -15.71
N LYS A 7 -16.40 -9.21 -15.62
CA LYS A 7 -17.26 -10.22 -14.98
C LYS A 7 -16.68 -10.75 -13.67
N SER A 8 -15.49 -10.28 -13.25
CA SER A 8 -14.80 -10.81 -12.07
C SER A 8 -13.78 -9.82 -11.50
N PHE A 9 -13.44 -10.03 -10.24
CA PHE A 9 -12.37 -9.31 -9.56
C PHE A 9 -11.03 -9.42 -10.30
N GLN A 10 -10.68 -10.63 -10.70
CA GLN A 10 -9.44 -10.91 -11.43
C GLN A 10 -9.37 -10.12 -12.75
N GLU A 11 -10.48 -10.00 -13.46
CA GLU A 11 -10.52 -9.27 -14.74
C GLU A 11 -10.28 -7.77 -14.53
N ILE A 12 -10.84 -7.19 -13.46
CA ILE A 12 -10.62 -5.78 -13.09
C ILE A 12 -9.13 -5.54 -12.82
N VAL A 13 -8.49 -6.42 -12.05
CA VAL A 13 -7.05 -6.34 -11.76
C VAL A 13 -6.22 -6.38 -13.04
N LEU A 14 -6.49 -7.33 -13.94
CA LEU A 14 -5.77 -7.48 -15.20
C LEU A 14 -5.94 -6.26 -16.11
N ARG A 15 -7.14 -5.66 -16.13
CA ARG A 15 -7.38 -4.43 -16.92
C ARG A 15 -6.61 -3.24 -16.37
N LEU A 16 -6.54 -3.07 -15.04
CA LEU A 16 -5.71 -2.01 -14.44
C LEU A 16 -4.23 -2.22 -14.75
N GLN A 17 -3.72 -3.44 -14.65
CA GLN A 17 -2.33 -3.76 -15.00
C GLN A 17 -2.03 -3.41 -16.46
N ASN A 18 -2.89 -3.81 -17.39
CA ASN A 18 -2.73 -3.48 -18.80
C ASN A 18 -2.78 -1.97 -19.05
N TYR A 19 -3.78 -1.30 -18.48
CA TYR A 19 -3.93 0.15 -18.64
C TYR A 19 -2.68 0.91 -18.19
N TRP A 20 -2.18 0.63 -16.99
CA TRP A 20 -1.00 1.31 -16.47
C TRP A 20 0.30 0.91 -17.15
N SER A 21 0.39 -0.34 -17.64
CA SER A 21 1.48 -0.76 -18.53
C SER A 21 1.51 0.06 -19.83
N ASP A 22 0.36 0.23 -20.46
CA ASP A 22 0.23 0.99 -21.70
C ASP A 22 0.50 2.49 -21.50
N ASN A 23 0.32 2.99 -20.27
CA ASN A 23 0.65 4.36 -19.86
C ASN A 23 2.04 4.51 -19.23
N GLY A 24 2.94 3.55 -19.46
CA GLY A 24 4.37 3.66 -19.17
C GLY A 24 4.80 3.22 -17.77
N CYS A 25 3.93 2.63 -16.97
CA CYS A 25 4.32 2.05 -15.69
C CYS A 25 4.93 0.66 -15.84
N ALA A 26 6.02 0.40 -15.12
CA ALA A 26 6.50 -0.96 -14.91
C ALA A 26 5.52 -1.70 -13.98
N ILE A 27 5.01 -2.86 -14.41
CA ILE A 27 4.14 -3.68 -13.57
C ILE A 27 5.00 -4.56 -12.67
N LEU A 28 5.02 -4.22 -11.39
CA LEU A 28 5.79 -4.94 -10.39
C LEU A 28 4.95 -6.03 -9.73
N GLN A 29 5.65 -6.99 -9.09
CA GLN A 29 5.01 -7.96 -8.22
C GLN A 29 4.76 -7.33 -6.84
N PRO A 30 3.82 -7.88 -6.03
CA PRO A 30 3.60 -7.44 -4.66
C PRO A 30 4.89 -7.47 -3.84
N TYR A 31 5.00 -6.55 -2.88
CA TYR A 31 6.03 -6.66 -1.85
C TYR A 31 5.71 -7.87 -0.95
N ASP A 32 6.70 -8.72 -0.72
CA ASP A 32 6.57 -9.97 0.02
C ASP A 32 6.63 -9.80 1.55
N MET A 33 6.12 -8.68 2.02
CA MET A 33 6.07 -8.32 3.44
C MET A 33 4.66 -7.90 3.84
N GLU A 34 4.31 -8.05 5.11
CA GLU A 34 3.05 -7.57 5.67
C GLU A 34 3.06 -6.04 5.76
N VAL A 35 2.32 -5.39 4.89
CA VAL A 35 2.17 -3.92 4.85
C VAL A 35 0.74 -3.49 5.15
N GLY A 36 0.57 -2.34 5.78
CA GLY A 36 -0.76 -1.76 6.04
C GLY A 36 -1.39 -1.05 4.83
N ALA A 37 -0.58 -0.75 3.81
CA ALA A 37 -1.03 -0.14 2.56
C ALA A 37 0.01 -0.35 1.45
N GLY A 38 -0.41 -0.22 0.20
CA GLY A 38 0.47 -0.28 -0.97
C GLY A 38 1.57 0.77 -0.94
N THR A 39 1.34 1.91 -0.34
CA THR A 39 2.32 2.99 -0.13
C THR A 39 3.59 2.51 0.59
N PHE A 40 3.48 1.50 1.46
CA PHE A 40 4.64 0.97 2.21
C PHE A 40 5.60 0.14 1.35
N HIS A 41 5.21 -0.26 0.16
CA HIS A 41 6.12 -0.91 -0.78
C HIS A 41 7.32 0.01 -1.09
N PRO A 42 8.58 -0.48 -1.08
CA PRO A 42 9.76 0.34 -1.41
C PRO A 42 9.67 1.08 -2.74
N ALA A 43 8.96 0.49 -3.73
CA ALA A 43 8.71 1.11 -5.03
C ALA A 43 7.91 2.42 -4.94
N THR A 44 7.13 2.62 -3.90
CA THR A 44 6.43 3.88 -3.62
C THR A 44 7.20 4.70 -2.58
N THR A 45 7.34 4.21 -1.35
CA THR A 45 7.95 5.00 -0.26
C THR A 45 9.37 5.45 -0.56
N LEU A 46 10.28 4.53 -0.90
CA LEU A 46 11.68 4.90 -1.13
C LEU A 46 11.87 5.57 -2.49
N ARG A 47 11.17 5.10 -3.52
CA ARG A 47 11.32 5.63 -4.88
C ARG A 47 10.65 6.99 -5.10
N SER A 48 9.79 7.46 -4.20
CA SER A 48 9.33 8.86 -4.19
C SER A 48 10.47 9.84 -3.86
N LEU A 49 11.53 9.35 -3.20
CA LEU A 49 12.73 10.14 -2.86
C LEU A 49 13.71 10.22 -4.03
N GLY A 50 14.54 11.27 -3.99
CA GLY A 50 15.59 11.51 -4.98
C GLY A 50 15.07 12.01 -6.33
N GLU A 51 16.02 12.31 -7.24
CA GLU A 51 15.73 13.01 -8.51
C GLU A 51 15.42 12.06 -9.69
N ASN A 52 15.64 10.75 -9.52
CA ASN A 52 15.48 9.78 -10.60
C ASN A 52 14.02 9.63 -11.01
N ASN A 53 13.74 9.64 -12.32
CA ASN A 53 12.42 9.33 -12.84
C ASN A 53 12.01 7.91 -12.46
N TRP A 54 10.73 7.72 -12.15
CA TRP A 54 10.18 6.44 -11.75
C TRP A 54 8.71 6.32 -12.13
N ALA A 55 8.29 5.19 -12.67
CA ALA A 55 6.90 4.89 -12.93
C ALA A 55 6.66 3.39 -12.69
N ALA A 56 5.78 3.06 -11.76
CA ALA A 56 5.45 1.68 -11.41
C ALA A 56 3.99 1.54 -10.98
N ALA A 57 3.44 0.35 -11.22
CA ALA A 57 2.13 -0.03 -10.73
C ALA A 57 2.14 -1.50 -10.29
N TYR A 58 1.36 -1.84 -9.27
CA TYR A 58 1.32 -3.18 -8.70
C TYR A 58 0.07 -3.41 -7.85
N VAL A 59 -0.32 -4.66 -7.70
CA VAL A 59 -1.29 -5.09 -6.70
C VAL A 59 -0.53 -5.30 -5.40
N GLN A 60 -1.04 -4.78 -4.28
CA GLN A 60 -0.46 -4.98 -2.96
C GLN A 60 -1.48 -5.55 -1.99
N PRO A 61 -1.31 -6.81 -1.54
CA PRO A 61 -2.03 -7.32 -0.39
C PRO A 61 -1.70 -6.45 0.83
N SER A 62 -2.73 -5.92 1.48
CA SER A 62 -2.58 -5.02 2.63
C SER A 62 -3.23 -5.61 3.85
N ARG A 63 -2.57 -5.47 5.00
CA ARG A 63 -3.04 -6.00 6.28
C ARG A 63 -3.33 -4.89 7.26
N ARG A 64 -4.56 -4.87 7.76
CA ARG A 64 -5.05 -3.97 8.81
C ARG A 64 -5.68 -4.79 9.94
N PRO A 65 -4.89 -5.28 10.90
CA PRO A 65 -5.37 -6.22 11.92
C PRO A 65 -6.60 -5.73 12.69
N SER A 66 -6.69 -4.43 12.99
CA SER A 66 -7.82 -3.80 13.69
C SER A 66 -9.12 -3.73 12.86
N ASP A 67 -9.05 -3.94 11.56
CA ASP A 67 -10.21 -3.91 10.66
C ASP A 67 -10.91 -5.28 10.50
N GLY A 68 -10.41 -6.33 11.14
CA GLY A 68 -11.03 -7.64 11.13
C GLY A 68 -12.49 -7.60 11.61
N ARG A 69 -13.37 -8.33 10.91
CA ARG A 69 -14.81 -8.47 11.24
C ARG A 69 -15.27 -9.90 11.00
N TYR A 70 -14.38 -10.88 11.07
CA TYR A 70 -14.67 -12.31 10.89
C TYR A 70 -15.35 -12.66 9.56
N GLY A 71 -15.23 -11.80 8.55
CA GLY A 71 -15.93 -11.95 7.28
C GLY A 71 -17.43 -11.61 7.30
N GLU A 72 -17.93 -11.06 8.40
CA GLU A 72 -19.35 -10.71 8.57
C GLU A 72 -19.70 -9.30 8.03
N ASN A 73 -18.70 -8.44 7.87
CA ASN A 73 -18.91 -7.10 7.32
C ASN A 73 -18.83 -7.15 5.78
N PRO A 74 -19.74 -6.48 5.06
CA PRO A 74 -19.84 -6.59 3.60
C PRO A 74 -18.63 -6.03 2.84
N ASN A 75 -17.88 -5.06 3.41
CA ASN A 75 -16.81 -4.35 2.70
C ASN A 75 -15.60 -4.00 3.57
N ARG A 76 -15.52 -4.49 4.81
CA ARG A 76 -14.39 -4.25 5.71
C ARG A 76 -13.68 -5.56 6.05
N LEU A 77 -12.39 -5.64 5.71
CA LEU A 77 -11.55 -6.82 5.85
C LEU A 77 -10.23 -6.44 6.53
N GLN A 78 -9.65 -7.38 7.29
CA GLN A 78 -8.29 -7.22 7.81
C GLN A 78 -7.21 -7.47 6.76
N HIS A 79 -7.54 -8.18 5.68
CA HIS A 79 -6.69 -8.43 4.53
C HIS A 79 -7.46 -8.13 3.25
N TYR A 80 -6.95 -7.22 2.43
CA TYR A 80 -7.58 -6.77 1.19
C TYR A 80 -6.49 -6.33 0.20
N TYR A 81 -6.89 -6.09 -1.06
CA TYR A 81 -5.97 -5.72 -2.12
C TYR A 81 -6.09 -4.25 -2.47
N GLN A 82 -4.96 -3.59 -2.57
CA GLN A 82 -4.84 -2.27 -3.18
C GLN A 82 -4.14 -2.38 -4.53
N PHE A 83 -4.58 -1.63 -5.52
CA PHE A 83 -3.80 -1.38 -6.71
C PHE A 83 -3.08 -0.05 -6.52
N GLN A 84 -1.77 -0.06 -6.62
CA GLN A 84 -0.90 1.07 -6.35
C GLN A 84 -0.26 1.55 -7.63
N VAL A 85 -0.23 2.87 -7.84
CA VAL A 85 0.49 3.51 -8.94
C VAL A 85 1.34 4.63 -8.38
N ILE A 86 2.57 4.76 -8.88
CA ILE A 86 3.42 5.92 -8.62
C ILE A 86 4.10 6.37 -9.91
N MET A 87 4.03 7.68 -10.18
CA MET A 87 4.72 8.31 -11.31
C MET A 87 5.52 9.52 -10.81
N LYS A 88 6.82 9.53 -11.08
CA LYS A 88 7.74 10.59 -10.70
C LYS A 88 8.61 11.01 -11.89
N PRO A 89 8.60 12.28 -12.33
CA PRO A 89 7.66 13.32 -11.85
C PRO A 89 6.21 12.97 -12.14
N SER A 90 5.29 13.58 -11.38
CA SER A 90 3.86 13.46 -11.68
C SER A 90 3.55 14.02 -13.06
N PRO A 91 2.86 13.28 -13.95
CA PRO A 91 2.41 13.84 -15.24
C PRO A 91 1.39 14.97 -15.05
N GLU A 92 1.39 15.96 -15.95
CA GLU A 92 0.44 17.08 -15.90
C GLU A 92 -1.02 16.62 -16.04
N ASN A 93 -1.26 15.55 -16.82
CA ASN A 93 -2.58 14.96 -17.06
C ASN A 93 -2.89 13.76 -16.12
N PHE A 94 -2.31 13.70 -14.92
CA PHE A 94 -2.42 12.52 -14.04
C PHE A 94 -3.87 12.24 -13.61
N GLN A 95 -4.69 13.28 -13.43
CA GLN A 95 -6.13 13.12 -13.19
C GLN A 95 -6.87 12.47 -14.36
N ASP A 96 -6.56 12.88 -15.59
CA ASP A 96 -7.17 12.29 -16.79
C ASP A 96 -6.76 10.83 -16.96
N LEU A 97 -5.50 10.50 -16.66
CA LEU A 97 -5.02 9.11 -16.64
C LEU A 97 -5.77 8.29 -15.59
N TYR A 98 -5.99 8.85 -14.41
CA TYR A 98 -6.77 8.17 -13.37
C TYR A 98 -8.21 7.92 -13.83
N LEU A 99 -8.92 8.92 -14.33
CA LEU A 99 -10.29 8.79 -14.83
C LEU A 99 -10.36 7.78 -15.98
N GLY A 100 -9.42 7.83 -16.93
CA GLY A 100 -9.32 6.83 -17.99
C GLY A 100 -9.10 5.40 -17.48
N SER A 101 -8.40 5.23 -16.36
CA SER A 101 -8.23 3.93 -15.73
C SER A 101 -9.55 3.38 -15.17
N LEU A 102 -10.39 4.23 -14.59
CA LEU A 102 -11.72 3.84 -14.10
C LEU A 102 -12.63 3.40 -15.25
N GLU A 103 -12.61 4.14 -16.37
CA GLU A 103 -13.34 3.74 -17.59
C GLU A 103 -12.82 2.41 -18.14
N ALA A 104 -11.50 2.18 -18.15
CA ALA A 104 -10.90 0.95 -18.64
C ALA A 104 -11.33 -0.29 -17.85
N ILE A 105 -11.63 -0.15 -16.55
CA ILE A 105 -12.17 -1.23 -15.72
C ILE A 105 -13.70 -1.32 -15.73
N GLY A 106 -14.37 -0.47 -16.53
CA GLY A 106 -15.81 -0.55 -16.72
C GLY A 106 -16.65 0.40 -15.85
N LEU A 107 -16.03 1.30 -15.08
CA LEU A 107 -16.75 2.30 -14.31
C LEU A 107 -17.14 3.47 -15.22
N SER A 108 -18.43 3.59 -15.51
CA SER A 108 -18.95 4.63 -16.41
C SER A 108 -19.15 5.95 -15.68
N MET A 109 -18.44 7.01 -16.09
CA MET A 109 -18.60 8.37 -15.57
C MET A 109 -19.98 8.99 -15.86
N THR A 110 -20.75 8.38 -16.78
CA THR A 110 -22.13 8.85 -17.08
C THR A 110 -23.20 8.24 -16.19
N ILE A 111 -22.85 7.18 -15.48
CA ILE A 111 -23.77 6.43 -14.58
C ILE A 111 -23.45 6.73 -13.12
N HIS A 112 -22.15 6.82 -12.79
CA HIS A 112 -21.67 6.99 -11.42
C HIS A 112 -21.26 8.43 -11.12
N ASP A 113 -21.56 8.90 -9.91
CA ASP A 113 -21.12 10.20 -9.41
C ASP A 113 -19.70 10.08 -8.82
N ILE A 114 -18.72 10.55 -9.57
CA ILE A 114 -17.31 10.57 -9.16
C ILE A 114 -16.97 11.94 -8.60
N ARG A 115 -16.51 11.99 -7.35
CA ARG A 115 -16.13 13.23 -6.66
C ARG A 115 -14.71 13.14 -6.13
N PHE A 116 -13.95 14.22 -6.36
CA PHE A 116 -12.66 14.46 -5.73
C PHE A 116 -12.90 15.31 -4.48
N VAL A 117 -12.74 14.71 -3.32
CA VAL A 117 -12.91 15.36 -2.01
C VAL A 117 -11.51 15.68 -1.48
N GLU A 118 -11.22 16.95 -1.25
CA GLU A 118 -9.91 17.40 -0.77
C GLU A 118 -9.52 16.67 0.50
N ASP A 119 -8.34 16.08 0.50
CA ASP A 119 -7.75 15.35 1.62
C ASP A 119 -6.23 15.50 1.61
N ASP A 120 -5.70 16.00 2.72
CA ASP A 120 -4.27 16.07 2.99
C ASP A 120 -3.84 14.72 3.60
N TRP A 121 -3.46 13.81 2.73
CA TRP A 121 -3.06 12.47 3.15
C TRP A 121 -1.80 12.45 4.02
N GLU A 122 -1.84 11.67 5.09
CA GLU A 122 -0.71 11.47 5.99
C GLU A 122 -0.49 10.00 6.34
N SER A 123 0.79 9.62 6.45
CA SER A 123 1.22 8.36 7.09
C SER A 123 2.16 8.67 8.26
N PRO A 124 1.63 8.70 9.50
CA PRO A 124 2.43 9.03 10.67
C PRO A 124 3.64 8.11 10.90
N THR A 125 3.54 6.83 10.57
CA THR A 125 4.62 5.85 10.72
C THR A 125 5.70 5.96 9.65
N LEU A 126 5.38 6.44 8.45
CA LEU A 126 6.36 6.72 7.39
C LEU A 126 6.95 8.12 7.49
N GLY A 127 6.35 9.01 8.29
CA GLY A 127 6.68 10.44 8.25
C GLY A 127 6.46 11.02 6.86
N ALA A 128 5.38 10.58 6.21
CA ALA A 128 5.01 10.96 4.86
C ALA A 128 3.71 11.75 4.86
N TRP A 129 3.59 12.72 3.95
CA TRP A 129 2.37 13.44 3.69
C TRP A 129 2.32 13.97 2.26
N GLY A 130 1.11 14.25 1.78
CA GLY A 130 0.89 14.80 0.46
C GLY A 130 -0.46 15.50 0.34
N LEU A 131 -0.59 16.31 -0.70
CA LEU A 131 -1.82 17.02 -1.06
C LEU A 131 -2.59 16.16 -2.04
N GLY A 132 -3.92 16.19 -1.97
CA GLY A 132 -4.72 15.47 -2.95
C GLY A 132 -6.19 15.31 -2.59
N TRP A 133 -6.72 14.15 -2.90
CA TRP A 133 -8.13 13.85 -2.75
C TRP A 133 -8.39 12.42 -2.38
N GLU A 134 -9.40 12.20 -1.54
CA GLU A 134 -10.18 10.97 -1.60
C GLU A 134 -11.07 11.01 -2.84
N VAL A 135 -11.06 9.95 -3.63
CA VAL A 135 -11.99 9.83 -4.75
C VAL A 135 -13.16 8.96 -4.36
N TRP A 136 -14.34 9.53 -4.43
CA TRP A 136 -15.59 8.91 -4.02
C TRP A 136 -16.42 8.53 -5.24
N CYS A 137 -16.99 7.32 -5.22
CA CYS A 137 -17.96 6.83 -6.18
C CYS A 137 -19.29 6.61 -5.45
N ASP A 138 -20.33 7.31 -5.90
CA ASP A 138 -21.70 7.21 -5.32
C ASP A 138 -21.76 7.32 -3.79
N GLY A 139 -20.89 8.15 -3.22
CA GLY A 139 -20.84 8.40 -1.79
C GLY A 139 -19.96 7.46 -0.96
N MET A 140 -19.14 6.58 -1.59
CA MET A 140 -18.14 5.76 -0.93
C MET A 140 -16.75 6.04 -1.53
N GLU A 141 -15.74 6.21 -0.65
CA GLU A 141 -14.34 6.31 -1.05
C GLU A 141 -13.87 5.02 -1.75
N VAL A 142 -13.35 5.16 -2.95
CA VAL A 142 -12.83 4.05 -3.78
C VAL A 142 -11.34 4.14 -4.05
N SER A 143 -10.76 5.33 -3.97
CA SER A 143 -9.33 5.56 -4.22
C SER A 143 -8.82 6.76 -3.44
N GLN A 144 -7.52 6.71 -3.13
CA GLN A 144 -6.75 7.86 -2.67
C GLN A 144 -5.87 8.36 -3.81
N PHE A 145 -5.86 9.66 -4.06
CA PHE A 145 -5.04 10.34 -5.05
C PHE A 145 -4.14 11.34 -4.34
N THR A 146 -2.81 11.19 -4.41
CA THR A 146 -1.87 11.97 -3.60
C THR A 146 -0.71 12.51 -4.44
N TYR A 147 -0.37 13.78 -4.25
CA TYR A 147 0.90 14.37 -4.68
C TYR A 147 1.85 14.43 -3.49
N PHE A 148 2.83 13.53 -3.42
CA PHE A 148 3.76 13.49 -2.30
C PHE A 148 4.57 14.76 -2.14
N GLN A 149 4.50 15.33 -0.95
CA GLN A 149 5.28 16.49 -0.57
C GLN A 149 6.51 16.08 0.23
N GLN A 150 6.36 15.10 1.13
CA GLN A 150 7.43 14.67 2.00
C GLN A 150 7.34 13.18 2.34
N VAL A 151 8.48 12.49 2.44
CA VAL A 151 8.61 11.10 2.90
C VAL A 151 9.83 10.99 3.79
N GLY A 152 9.67 10.41 5.00
CA GLY A 152 10.76 10.25 5.96
C GLY A 152 11.42 11.57 6.36
N GLY A 153 10.71 12.69 6.28
CA GLY A 153 11.23 14.02 6.56
C GLY A 153 12.00 14.66 5.41
N HIS A 154 12.07 14.03 4.23
CA HIS A 154 12.69 14.57 3.01
C HIS A 154 11.63 15.10 2.06
N ASP A 155 11.82 16.27 1.50
CA ASP A 155 10.99 16.81 0.44
C ASP A 155 11.08 15.92 -0.82
N CYS A 156 9.94 15.64 -1.43
CA CYS A 156 9.85 14.92 -2.70
C CYS A 156 10.08 15.87 -3.87
N LYS A 157 11.26 15.83 -4.47
CA LYS A 157 11.65 16.65 -5.62
C LYS A 157 12.31 15.79 -6.69
N PRO A 158 11.68 15.63 -7.88
CA PRO A 158 10.36 16.16 -8.24
C PRO A 158 9.20 15.50 -7.46
N VAL A 159 8.07 16.21 -7.38
CA VAL A 159 6.84 15.67 -6.79
C VAL A 159 6.37 14.46 -7.58
N SER A 160 6.01 13.39 -6.90
CA SER A 160 5.39 12.21 -7.49
C SER A 160 3.88 12.24 -7.29
N GLY A 161 3.14 11.77 -8.30
CA GLY A 161 1.74 11.42 -8.18
C GLY A 161 1.59 9.96 -7.77
N GLU A 162 0.72 9.71 -6.80
CA GLU A 162 0.41 8.37 -6.29
C GLU A 162 -1.09 8.12 -6.35
N LEU A 163 -1.47 6.91 -6.72
CA LEU A 163 -2.85 6.42 -6.69
C LEU A 163 -2.91 5.13 -5.90
N THR A 164 -3.88 5.06 -4.99
CA THR A 164 -4.21 3.85 -4.24
C THR A 164 -5.67 3.51 -4.47
N TYR A 165 -5.93 2.47 -5.25
CA TYR A 165 -7.28 1.97 -5.50
C TYR A 165 -7.65 0.92 -4.46
N GLY A 166 -8.82 1.03 -3.84
CA GLY A 166 -9.42 -0.03 -3.04
C GLY A 166 -10.10 -1.05 -3.96
N LEU A 167 -9.41 -2.13 -4.31
CA LEU A 167 -9.84 -3.03 -5.37
C LEU A 167 -11.19 -3.70 -5.08
N GLU A 168 -11.42 -4.15 -3.84
CA GLU A 168 -12.68 -4.79 -3.47
C GLU A 168 -13.86 -3.84 -3.56
N ARG A 169 -13.71 -2.60 -3.09
CA ARG A 169 -14.78 -1.59 -3.17
C ARG A 169 -15.11 -1.24 -4.61
N LEU A 170 -14.10 -0.97 -5.45
CA LEU A 170 -14.30 -0.73 -6.89
C LEU A 170 -14.99 -1.92 -7.57
N ALA A 171 -14.52 -3.13 -7.31
CA ALA A 171 -15.08 -4.32 -7.91
C ALA A 171 -16.54 -4.57 -7.48
N MET A 172 -16.89 -4.27 -6.22
CA MET A 172 -18.29 -4.37 -5.75
C MET A 172 -19.19 -3.42 -6.52
N TYR A 173 -18.76 -2.17 -6.80
CA TYR A 173 -19.54 -1.24 -7.62
C TYR A 173 -19.67 -1.70 -9.07
N ILE A 174 -18.57 -2.08 -9.69
CA ILE A 174 -18.55 -2.47 -11.10
C ILE A 174 -19.36 -3.75 -11.37
N LEU A 175 -19.33 -4.69 -10.41
CA LEU A 175 -20.00 -5.98 -10.53
C LEU A 175 -21.40 -6.00 -9.91
N ASP A 176 -21.89 -4.88 -9.36
CA ASP A 176 -23.16 -4.74 -8.63
C ASP A 176 -23.34 -5.78 -7.50
N ILE A 177 -22.31 -5.89 -6.65
CA ILE A 177 -22.26 -6.87 -5.54
C ILE A 177 -22.34 -6.13 -4.20
N ASN A 178 -23.24 -6.58 -3.33
CA ASN A 178 -23.46 -5.98 -2.01
C ASN A 178 -22.60 -6.55 -0.88
N HIS A 179 -21.95 -7.67 -1.10
CA HIS A 179 -21.09 -8.31 -0.09
C HIS A 179 -19.84 -8.88 -0.76
N VAL A 180 -18.66 -8.48 -0.31
CA VAL A 180 -17.36 -8.85 -0.92
C VAL A 180 -17.17 -10.38 -1.05
N MET A 181 -17.65 -11.16 -0.08
CA MET A 181 -17.53 -12.63 -0.11
C MET A 181 -18.33 -13.30 -1.23
N GLU A 182 -19.36 -12.62 -1.76
CA GLU A 182 -20.17 -13.12 -2.88
C GLU A 182 -19.62 -12.74 -4.26
N MET A 183 -18.59 -11.90 -4.29
CA MET A 183 -17.99 -11.39 -5.53
C MET A 183 -17.33 -12.51 -6.34
N PRO A 184 -17.61 -12.64 -7.66
CA PRO A 184 -16.87 -13.54 -8.54
C PRO A 184 -15.38 -13.19 -8.55
N PHE A 185 -14.52 -14.13 -8.12
CA PHE A 185 -13.08 -13.93 -8.14
C PHE A 185 -12.50 -14.13 -9.53
N ASN A 186 -12.83 -15.23 -10.17
CA ASN A 186 -12.49 -15.52 -11.56
C ASN A 186 -13.76 -15.51 -12.43
N SER A 187 -13.61 -15.79 -13.74
CA SER A 187 -14.76 -15.81 -14.64
C SER A 187 -15.85 -16.77 -14.15
N PRO A 188 -17.13 -16.34 -14.09
CA PRO A 188 -18.25 -17.24 -13.80
C PRO A 188 -18.39 -18.39 -14.80
N GLU A 189 -17.80 -18.26 -16.00
CA GLU A 189 -17.81 -19.28 -17.06
C GLU A 189 -16.60 -20.21 -17.01
N ALA A 190 -15.71 -20.04 -16.00
CA ALA A 190 -14.54 -20.89 -15.82
C ALA A 190 -14.95 -22.35 -15.47
N PRO A 191 -14.11 -23.36 -15.79
CA PRO A 191 -14.38 -24.73 -15.38
C PRO A 191 -14.56 -24.93 -13.86
N VAL A 192 -13.92 -24.05 -13.06
CA VAL A 192 -14.06 -23.96 -11.61
C VAL A 192 -14.28 -22.49 -11.26
N PRO A 193 -15.55 -22.00 -11.25
CA PRO A 193 -15.84 -20.64 -10.82
C PRO A 193 -15.66 -20.53 -9.31
N LEU A 194 -14.96 -19.47 -8.88
CA LEU A 194 -14.66 -19.19 -7.47
C LEU A 194 -15.20 -17.83 -7.10
N LYS A 195 -15.77 -17.72 -5.91
CA LYS A 195 -16.09 -16.45 -5.26
C LYS A 195 -14.91 -16.00 -4.39
N TYR A 196 -14.87 -14.73 -4.07
CA TYR A 196 -13.92 -14.14 -3.11
C TYR A 196 -13.97 -14.88 -1.76
N GLY A 197 -15.17 -15.21 -1.28
CA GLY A 197 -15.38 -15.96 -0.05
C GLY A 197 -14.83 -17.39 -0.07
N ASP A 198 -14.87 -18.07 -1.21
CA ASP A 198 -14.30 -19.43 -1.33
C ASP A 198 -12.78 -19.44 -1.07
N ILE A 199 -12.12 -18.31 -1.34
CA ILE A 199 -10.68 -18.17 -1.18
C ILE A 199 -10.32 -17.58 0.20
N PHE A 200 -11.06 -16.55 0.66
CA PHE A 200 -10.59 -15.69 1.74
C PHE A 200 -11.43 -15.73 3.02
N LEU A 201 -12.66 -16.28 3.03
CA LEU A 201 -13.53 -16.23 4.20
C LEU A 201 -12.90 -16.93 5.42
N GLN A 202 -12.38 -18.13 5.24
CA GLN A 202 -11.73 -18.87 6.32
C GLN A 202 -10.50 -18.10 6.85
N THR A 203 -9.67 -17.59 5.94
CA THR A 203 -8.48 -16.81 6.27
C THR A 203 -8.86 -15.56 7.07
N GLU A 204 -9.91 -14.83 6.65
CA GLU A 204 -10.40 -13.64 7.36
C GLU A 204 -10.89 -13.97 8.78
N GLN A 205 -11.61 -15.07 8.95
CA GLN A 205 -12.10 -15.53 10.25
C GLN A 205 -10.96 -15.94 11.19
N GLU A 206 -9.98 -16.69 10.68
CA GLU A 206 -8.84 -17.17 11.46
C GLU A 206 -7.93 -16.01 11.87
N TYR A 207 -7.59 -15.11 10.93
CA TYR A 207 -6.76 -13.95 11.26
C TYR A 207 -7.46 -12.94 12.16
N ALA A 208 -8.77 -12.70 12.01
CA ALA A 208 -9.50 -11.85 12.93
C ALA A 208 -9.43 -12.41 14.36
N ARG A 209 -9.62 -13.72 14.54
CA ARG A 209 -9.48 -14.39 15.83
C ARG A 209 -8.05 -14.32 16.37
N TRP A 210 -7.05 -14.52 15.51
CA TRP A 210 -5.66 -14.44 15.91
C TRP A 210 -5.29 -13.01 16.32
N ASN A 211 -5.69 -12.00 15.52
CA ASN A 211 -5.41 -10.59 15.74
C ASN A 211 -6.02 -10.08 17.06
N PHE A 212 -7.26 -10.49 17.39
CA PHE A 212 -7.97 -9.95 18.54
C PHE A 212 -7.80 -10.77 19.83
N ASP A 213 -7.64 -12.08 19.70
CA ASP A 213 -7.75 -12.97 20.86
C ASP A 213 -6.52 -13.86 21.10
N ALA A 214 -5.96 -14.48 20.04
CA ALA A 214 -5.07 -15.61 20.20
C ALA A 214 -3.57 -15.29 20.10
N ALA A 215 -3.18 -14.15 19.44
CA ALA A 215 -1.78 -13.80 19.28
C ALA A 215 -1.09 -13.62 20.66
N ASN A 216 0.08 -14.24 20.83
CA ASN A 216 0.88 -14.10 22.04
C ASN A 216 1.55 -12.72 22.07
N THR A 217 1.12 -11.88 22.99
CA THR A 217 1.55 -10.48 23.09
C THR A 217 3.02 -10.34 23.49
N ASP A 218 3.56 -11.22 24.36
CA ASP A 218 4.97 -11.17 24.76
C ASP A 218 5.90 -11.43 23.56
N ILE A 219 5.51 -12.36 22.70
CA ILE A 219 6.24 -12.62 21.45
C ILE A 219 6.15 -11.41 20.51
N LEU A 220 4.99 -10.76 20.40
CA LEU A 220 4.82 -9.59 19.54
C LEU A 220 5.66 -8.41 20.04
N PHE A 221 5.69 -8.14 21.34
CA PHE A 221 6.56 -7.11 21.93
C PHE A 221 8.03 -7.39 21.65
N LYS A 222 8.47 -8.63 21.90
CA LYS A 222 9.85 -9.06 21.64
C LYS A 222 10.23 -8.90 20.16
N ASN A 223 9.37 -9.35 19.26
CA ASN A 223 9.62 -9.25 17.81
C ASN A 223 9.71 -7.81 17.34
N PHE A 224 8.87 -6.91 17.89
CA PHE A 224 8.97 -5.48 17.62
C PHE A 224 10.35 -4.94 18.03
N GLU A 225 10.79 -5.22 19.26
CA GLU A 225 12.08 -4.74 19.78
C GLU A 225 13.27 -5.29 18.99
N GLU A 226 13.22 -6.57 18.62
CA GLU A 226 14.29 -7.20 17.84
C GLU A 226 14.36 -6.61 16.41
N ALA A 227 13.22 -6.40 15.76
CA ALA A 227 13.17 -5.76 14.45
C ALA A 227 13.71 -4.32 14.48
N GLU A 228 13.33 -3.53 15.49
CA GLU A 228 13.82 -2.18 15.69
C GLU A 228 15.34 -2.15 15.90
N LYS A 229 15.86 -2.95 16.83
CA LYS A 229 17.31 -3.03 17.13
C LYS A 229 18.14 -3.44 15.93
N GLU A 230 17.68 -4.45 15.19
CA GLU A 230 18.40 -4.92 14.01
C GLU A 230 18.33 -3.93 12.85
N CYS A 231 17.20 -3.25 12.64
CA CYS A 231 17.08 -2.16 11.68
C CYS A 231 18.13 -1.07 11.98
N GLU A 232 18.20 -0.60 13.22
CA GLU A 232 19.17 0.41 13.64
C GLU A 232 20.62 -0.06 13.48
N ARG A 233 20.91 -1.32 13.81
CA ARG A 233 22.24 -1.90 13.65
C ARG A 233 22.69 -1.93 12.20
N ILE A 234 21.80 -2.32 11.27
CA ILE A 234 22.09 -2.36 9.83
C ILE A 234 22.34 -0.95 9.29
N LEU A 235 21.52 0.03 9.66
CA LEU A 235 21.69 1.42 9.21
C LEU A 235 22.95 2.08 9.77
N ALA A 236 23.39 1.69 10.96
CA ALA A 236 24.63 2.15 11.56
C ALA A 236 25.90 1.47 10.99
N HIS A 237 25.74 0.46 10.13
CA HIS A 237 26.86 -0.26 9.52
C HIS A 237 27.80 0.69 8.77
N SER A 238 29.11 0.58 9.03
CA SER A 238 30.13 1.53 8.53
C SER A 238 31.21 0.88 7.68
N GLU A 239 31.03 -0.39 7.29
CA GLU A 239 31.99 -1.11 6.45
C GLU A 239 32.10 -0.46 5.07
N LEU A 240 33.31 -0.44 4.55
CA LEU A 240 33.59 0.08 3.22
C LEU A 240 33.65 -1.06 2.21
N ASP A 241 33.07 -0.82 1.05
CA ASP A 241 33.22 -1.72 -0.09
C ASP A 241 34.73 -1.79 -0.48
N PRO A 242 35.35 -2.98 -0.46
CA PRO A 242 36.79 -3.12 -0.73
C PRO A 242 37.17 -2.75 -2.16
N LYS A 243 36.25 -2.69 -3.10
CA LYS A 243 36.49 -2.34 -4.51
C LYS A 243 36.39 -0.85 -4.76
N THR A 244 35.41 -0.19 -4.11
CA THR A 244 35.07 1.21 -4.37
C THR A 244 35.54 2.16 -3.28
N GLY A 245 35.88 1.65 -2.09
CA GLY A 245 36.17 2.45 -0.89
C GLY A 245 35.00 3.25 -0.34
N LYS A 246 33.79 3.08 -0.90
CA LYS A 246 32.57 3.76 -0.45
C LYS A 246 31.90 2.99 0.67
N LYS A 247 31.16 3.69 1.54
CA LYS A 247 30.37 3.06 2.60
C LYS A 247 29.31 2.13 1.99
N ILE A 248 29.22 0.91 2.51
CA ILE A 248 28.15 -0.03 2.17
C ILE A 248 26.88 0.42 2.90
N ILE A 249 25.83 0.72 2.15
CA ILE A 249 24.53 1.15 2.67
C ILE A 249 23.51 0.06 2.36
N MET A 250 22.89 -0.52 3.40
CA MET A 250 21.95 -1.63 3.31
C MET A 250 20.53 -1.17 3.64
N VAL A 251 19.95 -0.28 2.83
CA VAL A 251 18.64 0.31 3.12
C VAL A 251 17.52 -0.70 3.03
N HIS A 252 17.47 -1.52 1.98
CA HIS A 252 16.35 -2.45 1.78
C HIS A 252 16.19 -3.46 2.92
N PRO A 253 17.24 -4.18 3.38
CA PRO A 253 17.11 -5.06 4.54
C PRO A 253 16.69 -4.32 5.83
N ALA A 254 17.16 -3.09 6.02
CA ALA A 254 16.76 -2.27 7.16
C ALA A 254 15.29 -1.83 7.05
N TYR A 255 14.85 -1.47 5.85
CA TYR A 255 13.46 -1.10 5.60
C TYR A 255 12.50 -2.27 5.81
N ASP A 256 12.87 -3.51 5.40
CA ASP A 256 12.10 -4.72 5.70
C ASP A 256 11.86 -4.86 7.21
N LEU A 257 12.89 -4.60 8.03
CA LEU A 257 12.77 -4.65 9.49
C LEU A 257 11.92 -3.50 10.06
N CYS A 258 12.01 -2.31 9.48
CA CYS A 258 11.10 -1.20 9.81
C CYS A 258 9.64 -1.58 9.55
N ILE A 259 9.35 -2.22 8.41
CA ILE A 259 8.01 -2.70 8.06
C ILE A 259 7.54 -3.82 8.99
N LYS A 260 8.42 -4.76 9.37
CA LYS A 260 8.10 -5.77 10.40
C LYS A 260 7.74 -5.13 11.74
N ALA A 261 8.51 -4.14 12.19
CA ALA A 261 8.19 -3.40 13.41
C ALA A 261 6.82 -2.72 13.31
N SER A 262 6.50 -2.09 12.18
CA SER A 262 5.18 -1.50 11.92
C SER A 262 4.05 -2.54 11.99
N HIS A 263 4.25 -3.71 11.41
CA HIS A 263 3.25 -4.78 11.46
C HIS A 263 3.04 -5.32 12.88
N PHE A 264 4.12 -5.56 13.64
CA PHE A 264 4.01 -6.00 15.04
C PHE A 264 3.30 -4.95 15.91
N PHE A 265 3.57 -3.67 15.69
CA PHE A 265 2.82 -2.59 16.34
C PHE A 265 1.32 -2.66 16.01
N ASN A 266 0.94 -2.84 14.75
CA ASN A 266 -0.46 -2.96 14.34
C ASN A 266 -1.16 -4.18 14.99
N LEU A 267 -0.45 -5.29 15.19
CA LEU A 267 -0.96 -6.45 15.90
C LEU A 267 -1.16 -6.18 17.40
N LEU A 268 -0.21 -5.52 18.06
CA LEU A 268 -0.32 -5.12 19.45
C LEU A 268 -1.47 -4.13 19.67
N ASP A 269 -1.66 -3.18 18.75
CA ASP A 269 -2.78 -2.23 18.77
C ASP A 269 -4.13 -2.97 18.63
N ALA A 270 -4.23 -3.91 17.67
CA ALA A 270 -5.43 -4.74 17.49
C ALA A 270 -5.73 -5.62 18.72
N ARG A 271 -4.70 -6.14 19.39
CA ARG A 271 -4.84 -6.90 20.65
C ARG A 271 -5.30 -6.03 21.83
N GLY A 272 -5.30 -4.70 21.68
CA GLY A 272 -5.70 -3.77 22.73
C GLY A 272 -4.76 -3.75 23.93
N VAL A 273 -3.51 -4.17 23.78
CA VAL A 273 -2.50 -4.25 24.87
C VAL A 273 -1.60 -3.02 24.93
N ILE A 274 -1.85 -2.03 24.08
CA ILE A 274 -1.15 -0.75 24.03
C ILE A 274 -2.13 0.36 24.40
N SER A 275 -1.79 1.17 25.41
CA SER A 275 -2.56 2.36 25.77
C SER A 275 -2.46 3.45 24.70
N VAL A 276 -3.39 4.42 24.73
CA VAL A 276 -3.38 5.57 23.80
C VAL A 276 -2.04 6.32 23.84
N THR A 277 -1.46 6.51 25.02
CA THR A 277 -0.16 7.17 25.19
C THR A 277 0.99 6.35 24.61
N GLU A 278 1.01 5.05 24.88
CA GLU A 278 2.01 4.14 24.34
C GLU A 278 1.92 4.03 22.81
N ARG A 279 0.71 4.08 22.27
CA ARG A 279 0.47 4.07 20.80
C ARG A 279 1.25 5.19 20.10
N GLN A 280 1.24 6.41 20.65
CA GLN A 280 2.00 7.53 20.09
C GLN A 280 3.52 7.28 20.17
N ALA A 281 4.00 6.64 21.26
CA ALA A 281 5.40 6.26 21.39
C ALA A 281 5.81 5.23 20.32
N TYR A 282 4.99 4.20 20.07
CA TYR A 282 5.25 3.21 19.01
C TYR A 282 5.24 3.81 17.62
N ILE A 283 4.27 4.68 17.30
CA ILE A 283 4.23 5.43 16.05
C ILE A 283 5.53 6.22 15.85
N SER A 284 5.99 6.90 16.89
CA SER A 284 7.23 7.68 16.83
C SER A 284 8.47 6.80 16.62
N ARG A 285 8.53 5.61 17.25
CA ARG A 285 9.62 4.64 17.06
C ARG A 285 9.68 4.17 15.61
N VAL A 286 8.56 3.73 15.03
CA VAL A 286 8.50 3.29 13.63
C VAL A 286 8.83 4.45 12.68
N ARG A 287 8.32 5.66 12.93
CA ARG A 287 8.65 6.86 12.16
C ARG A 287 10.15 7.16 12.15
N ASN A 288 10.81 7.00 13.30
CA ASN A 288 12.25 7.21 13.40
C ASN A 288 13.04 6.19 12.57
N LEU A 289 12.60 4.92 12.54
CA LEU A 289 13.20 3.91 11.67
C LEU A 289 13.01 4.26 10.19
N ALA A 290 11.79 4.60 9.78
CA ALA A 290 11.47 5.00 8.42
C ALA A 290 12.29 6.22 7.98
N LYS A 291 12.43 7.23 8.87
CA LYS A 291 13.29 8.40 8.62
C LYS A 291 14.75 8.00 8.41
N LYS A 292 15.32 7.17 9.28
CA LYS A 292 16.70 6.69 9.13
C LYS A 292 16.90 5.90 7.83
N CYS A 293 15.91 5.09 7.42
CA CYS A 293 15.94 4.42 6.12
C CYS A 293 15.93 5.41 4.95
N ALA A 294 15.10 6.45 5.02
CA ALA A 294 15.05 7.52 4.02
C ALA A 294 16.38 8.31 3.97
N ASP A 295 16.94 8.70 5.13
CA ASP A 295 18.23 9.37 5.26
C ASP A 295 19.37 8.56 4.59
N CYS A 296 19.33 7.24 4.71
CA CYS A 296 20.30 6.34 4.06
C CYS A 296 19.99 6.16 2.57
N PHE A 297 18.71 6.05 2.18
CA PHE A 297 18.31 5.83 0.80
C PHE A 297 18.78 6.94 -0.13
N VAL A 298 18.61 8.20 0.27
CA VAL A 298 19.03 9.37 -0.54
C VAL A 298 20.55 9.42 -0.77
N GLN A 299 21.33 8.67 0.01
CA GLN A 299 22.77 8.52 -0.16
C GLN A 299 23.16 7.37 -1.11
N THR A 300 22.19 6.64 -1.66
CA THR A 300 22.43 5.57 -2.63
C THR A 300 22.28 6.07 -4.07
N PRO A 301 22.82 5.37 -5.08
CA PRO A 301 22.58 5.70 -6.48
C PRO A 301 21.09 5.69 -6.85
N ALA A 302 20.30 4.79 -6.22
CA ALA A 302 18.86 4.73 -6.42
C ALA A 302 18.12 5.94 -5.82
N GLY A 303 18.66 6.54 -4.76
CA GLY A 303 18.19 7.77 -4.13
C GLY A 303 18.70 9.05 -4.79
N GLY A 304 19.45 8.96 -5.91
CA GLY A 304 19.89 10.12 -6.68
C GLY A 304 21.32 10.60 -6.39
N GLN A 305 22.06 9.92 -5.49
CA GLN A 305 23.48 10.27 -5.30
C GLN A 305 24.26 9.99 -6.59
N LYS A 306 24.81 11.05 -7.19
CA LYS A 306 25.70 10.92 -8.36
C LYS A 306 27.02 10.25 -7.90
N ASN A 307 27.45 9.22 -8.64
CA ASN A 307 28.73 8.50 -8.42
C ASN A 307 29.95 9.37 -8.58
#